data_4ce832b7a5236a994ae6bf8ecba1241d
#
_entry.id   4ce832b7a5236a994ae6bf8ecba1241d
#
_cell.length_a   1.000
_cell.length_b   1.000
_cell.length_c   1.000
_cell.angle_alpha   90.00
_cell.angle_beta   90.00
_cell.angle_gamma   90.00
#
_symmetry.space_group_name_H-M   'P 1'
#
loop_
_entity.id
_entity.type
_entity.pdbx_description
1 polymer ?
#
loop_
_entity_poly.entity_id
_entity_poly.type
_entity_poly.pdbx_seq_one_letter_code
_entity_poly.pdbx_strand_id
1 'polypeptide(L)'
;MALTRRRFVASAALLGVPAGALRAQSPRTPTPAMTEGPFYPEAFTAEPMSNLIRGAMLGKAAPLALEGRVLDRFGKPVAGCRVEIWQCDALGRYAHSRDATPDERDRNFAGFGWSRTDADGRYAFQTISPVSYAGRTPHIHLAARAPRQPALITQMFVEGEAQNQRDFLYRAMTQAQRALVTVKLEPAGAHRRASFDVTLG
;
A
#
# COMPACT_ATOMS: atom_id res chain seq x y z
N MET A 1 37.92 -5.98 -80.72
CA MET A 1 38.10 -5.77 -79.24
C MET A 1 36.73 -5.46 -78.66
N ALA A 2 36.08 -6.44 -77.96
CA ALA A 2 34.75 -6.26 -77.41
C ALA A 2 34.89 -6.12 -75.85
N LEU A 3 34.44 -5.02 -75.33
CA LEU A 3 34.42 -4.75 -73.88
C LEU A 3 33.10 -5.25 -73.27
N THR A 4 33.23 -6.27 -72.40
CA THR A 4 32.12 -6.89 -71.68
C THR A 4 31.80 -6.05 -70.46
N ARG A 5 30.60 -5.45 -70.40
CA ARG A 5 30.08 -4.74 -69.24
C ARG A 5 29.54 -5.77 -68.19
N ARG A 6 30.24 -5.95 -67.06
CA ARG A 6 29.73 -6.65 -65.89
C ARG A 6 28.71 -5.82 -65.16
N ARG A 7 27.46 -6.26 -65.08
CA ARG A 7 26.41 -5.67 -64.21
C ARG A 7 26.58 -6.25 -62.80
N PHE A 8 26.85 -5.34 -61.85
CA PHE A 8 26.76 -5.67 -60.42
C PHE A 8 25.29 -5.60 -60.00
N VAL A 9 24.71 -6.72 -59.55
CA VAL A 9 23.40 -6.75 -58.89
C VAL A 9 23.68 -6.67 -57.43
N ALA A 10 23.35 -5.51 -56.82
CA ALA A 10 23.37 -5.32 -55.38
C ALA A 10 22.08 -5.90 -54.75
N SER A 11 22.15 -7.04 -54.10
CA SER A 11 21.05 -7.59 -53.32
C SER A 11 20.99 -6.86 -51.98
N ALA A 12 19.96 -6.02 -51.79
CA ALA A 12 19.63 -5.44 -50.51
C ALA A 12 18.91 -6.47 -49.63
N ALA A 13 19.57 -6.99 -48.62
CA ALA A 13 18.96 -7.81 -47.59
C ALA A 13 18.16 -6.92 -46.64
N LEU A 14 16.84 -6.94 -46.72
CA LEU A 14 15.97 -6.36 -45.70
C LEU A 14 16.06 -7.22 -44.44
N LEU A 15 16.76 -6.71 -43.41
CA LEU A 15 16.72 -7.23 -42.04
C LEU A 15 15.35 -6.87 -41.46
N GLY A 16 14.42 -7.85 -41.51
CA GLY A 16 13.15 -7.75 -40.82
C GLY A 16 13.38 -7.73 -39.31
N VAL A 17 13.16 -6.56 -38.67
CA VAL A 17 13.08 -6.44 -37.22
C VAL A 17 11.81 -7.19 -36.79
N PRO A 18 11.90 -8.22 -35.93
CA PRO A 18 10.69 -8.87 -35.44
C PRO A 18 9.92 -7.85 -34.61
N ALA A 19 8.71 -7.51 -35.03
CA ALA A 19 7.76 -6.75 -34.23
C ALA A 19 7.43 -7.60 -32.99
N GLY A 20 8.13 -7.32 -31.89
CA GLY A 20 7.81 -7.92 -30.58
C GLY A 20 6.36 -7.59 -30.28
N ALA A 21 5.48 -8.59 -30.29
CA ALA A 21 4.10 -8.42 -29.88
C ALA A 21 4.09 -7.89 -28.45
N LEU A 22 3.73 -6.60 -28.27
CA LEU A 22 3.37 -6.06 -26.96
C LEU A 22 2.19 -6.89 -26.45
N ARG A 23 2.47 -7.86 -25.60
CA ARG A 23 1.42 -8.57 -24.86
C ARG A 23 0.75 -7.52 -23.97
N ALA A 24 -0.47 -7.13 -24.32
CA ALA A 24 -1.31 -6.35 -23.43
C ALA A 24 -1.46 -7.12 -22.12
N GLN A 25 -0.92 -6.58 -21.03
CA GLN A 25 -1.10 -7.17 -19.71
C GLN A 25 -2.58 -7.10 -19.36
N SER A 26 -3.15 -8.24 -18.93
CA SER A 26 -4.51 -8.25 -18.40
C SER A 26 -4.62 -7.29 -17.23
N PRO A 27 -5.72 -6.53 -17.12
CA PRO A 27 -5.91 -5.60 -16.01
C PRO A 27 -5.82 -6.34 -14.66
N ARG A 28 -5.12 -5.73 -13.70
CA ARG A 28 -5.07 -6.20 -12.31
C ARG A 28 -6.42 -5.98 -11.64
N THR A 29 -6.77 -6.83 -10.70
CA THR A 29 -7.93 -6.61 -9.85
C THR A 29 -7.63 -5.43 -8.92
N PRO A 30 -8.48 -4.38 -8.88
CA PRO A 30 -8.31 -3.29 -7.93
C PRO A 30 -8.35 -3.76 -6.48
N THR A 31 -7.58 -3.11 -5.63
CA THR A 31 -7.66 -3.33 -4.19
C THR A 31 -9.07 -2.97 -3.70
N PRO A 32 -9.72 -3.80 -2.88
CA PRO A 32 -11.08 -3.54 -2.39
C PRO A 32 -11.15 -2.21 -1.63
N ALA A 33 -12.11 -1.37 -2.01
CA ALA A 33 -12.44 -0.17 -1.25
C ALA A 33 -13.21 -0.51 0.02
N MET A 34 -12.93 0.22 1.10
CA MET A 34 -13.57 0.06 2.41
C MET A 34 -13.92 1.43 3.00
N THR A 35 -14.63 1.43 4.12
CA THR A 35 -14.93 2.66 4.85
C THR A 35 -13.69 3.24 5.55
N GLU A 36 -13.63 4.55 5.66
CA GLU A 36 -12.65 5.26 6.49
C GLU A 36 -12.77 4.88 7.97
N GLY A 37 -13.97 4.51 8.39
CA GLY A 37 -14.28 4.29 9.79
C GLY A 37 -14.42 5.61 10.57
N PRO A 38 -14.68 5.54 11.89
CA PRO A 38 -14.98 6.72 12.71
C PRO A 38 -13.74 7.52 13.11
N PHE A 39 -12.53 7.04 12.88
CA PHE A 39 -11.27 7.59 13.40
C PHE A 39 -10.33 8.07 12.29
N TYR A 40 -10.87 8.42 11.11
CA TYR A 40 -10.07 9.11 10.10
C TYR A 40 -9.54 10.43 10.69
N PRO A 41 -8.24 10.72 10.55
CA PRO A 41 -7.61 11.88 11.21
C PRO A 41 -8.33 13.19 10.91
N GLU A 42 -8.60 13.99 11.96
CA GLU A 42 -9.26 15.30 11.86
C GLU A 42 -8.37 16.32 11.10
N ALA A 43 -7.05 16.17 11.20
CA ALA A 43 -6.07 16.94 10.47
C ALA A 43 -4.77 16.15 10.28
N PHE A 44 -4.15 16.32 9.11
CA PHE A 44 -2.79 15.83 8.86
C PHE A 44 -1.79 16.98 8.96
N THR A 45 -0.52 16.65 9.22
CA THR A 45 0.58 17.60 9.12
C THR A 45 0.70 18.16 7.69
N ALA A 46 1.13 19.42 7.55
CA ALA A 46 1.38 20.01 6.23
C ALA A 46 2.48 19.24 5.48
N GLU A 47 3.56 18.91 6.17
CA GLU A 47 4.68 18.14 5.64
C GLU A 47 4.45 16.63 5.82
N PRO A 48 5.01 15.80 4.92
CA PRO A 48 4.97 14.34 5.05
C PRO A 48 5.50 13.88 6.41
N MET A 49 4.80 12.93 7.01
CA MET A 49 5.21 12.28 8.25
C MET A 49 5.06 10.78 8.08
N SER A 50 6.15 10.11 7.73
CA SER A 50 6.20 8.66 7.50
C SER A 50 6.71 7.85 8.70
N ASN A 51 7.28 8.50 9.71
CA ASN A 51 7.62 7.88 10.99
C ASN A 51 6.59 8.24 12.05
N LEU A 52 5.79 7.27 12.47
CA LEU A 52 4.74 7.43 13.47
C LEU A 52 5.25 7.17 14.89
N ILE A 53 6.47 6.63 15.05
CA ILE A 53 7.10 6.34 16.34
C ILE A 53 7.94 7.55 16.77
N ARG A 54 7.56 8.19 17.87
CA ARG A 54 8.16 9.44 18.38
C ARG A 54 9.09 9.24 19.59
N GLY A 55 9.05 8.06 20.21
CA GLY A 55 9.81 7.76 21.42
C GLY A 55 9.57 6.35 21.93
N ALA A 56 9.90 6.11 23.19
CA ALA A 56 9.61 4.83 23.86
C ALA A 56 8.08 4.66 23.97
N MET A 57 7.56 3.66 23.29
CA MET A 57 6.12 3.39 23.23
C MET A 57 5.63 2.67 24.50
N LEU A 58 4.38 2.98 24.87
CA LEU A 58 3.63 2.20 25.85
C LEU A 58 3.10 0.92 25.17
N GLY A 59 3.02 -0.18 25.94
CA GLY A 59 2.52 -1.45 25.41
C GLY A 59 3.57 -2.27 24.66
N LYS A 60 3.11 -3.41 24.09
CA LYS A 60 4.01 -4.47 23.57
C LYS A 60 3.98 -4.64 22.05
N ALA A 61 3.39 -3.72 21.29
CA ALA A 61 3.39 -3.83 19.85
C ALA A 61 4.80 -3.62 19.28
N ALA A 62 5.26 -4.57 18.46
CA ALA A 62 6.57 -4.46 17.83
C ALA A 62 6.59 -3.33 16.78
N PRO A 63 7.68 -2.58 16.62
CA PRO A 63 7.85 -1.67 15.49
C PRO A 63 7.68 -2.40 14.15
N LEU A 64 7.06 -1.73 13.18
CA LEU A 64 6.75 -2.26 11.86
C LEU A 64 7.28 -1.31 10.77
N ALA A 65 8.14 -1.81 9.90
CA ALA A 65 8.45 -1.18 8.63
C ALA A 65 7.38 -1.64 7.61
N LEU A 66 6.48 -0.72 7.27
CA LEU A 66 5.45 -0.94 6.24
C LEU A 66 5.90 -0.27 4.95
N GLU A 67 6.01 -1.03 3.88
CA GLU A 67 6.34 -0.55 2.55
C GLU A 67 5.35 -1.08 1.52
N GLY A 68 5.33 -0.49 0.34
CA GLY A 68 4.49 -0.97 -0.76
C GLY A 68 4.53 -0.04 -1.96
N ARG A 69 3.72 -0.37 -2.95
CA ARG A 69 3.57 0.43 -4.18
C ARG A 69 2.12 0.77 -4.44
N VAL A 70 1.91 1.92 -5.02
CA VAL A 70 0.64 2.28 -5.64
C VAL A 70 0.76 2.04 -7.14
N LEU A 71 -0.10 1.21 -7.68
CA LEU A 71 -0.13 0.80 -9.08
C LEU A 71 -1.48 1.15 -9.70
N ASP A 72 -1.51 1.44 -10.97
CA ASP A 72 -2.76 1.49 -11.73
C ASP A 72 -3.24 0.07 -12.11
N ARG A 73 -4.42 -0.03 -12.70
CA ARG A 73 -5.00 -1.30 -13.16
C ARG A 73 -4.16 -2.07 -14.18
N PHE A 74 -3.20 -1.43 -14.83
CA PHE A 74 -2.29 -2.08 -15.78
C PHE A 74 -0.94 -2.41 -15.16
N GLY A 75 -0.77 -2.21 -13.84
CA GLY A 75 0.46 -2.47 -13.10
C GLY A 75 1.52 -1.38 -13.25
N LYS A 76 1.18 -0.24 -13.86
CA LYS A 76 2.08 0.90 -13.97
C LYS A 76 2.17 1.63 -12.62
N PRO A 77 3.38 2.00 -12.18
CA PRO A 77 3.57 2.79 -10.98
C PRO A 77 2.84 4.15 -11.03
N VAL A 78 2.22 4.53 -9.91
CA VAL A 78 1.56 5.83 -9.75
C VAL A 78 2.45 6.71 -8.89
N ALA A 79 3.24 7.57 -9.53
CA ALA A 79 4.12 8.53 -8.86
C ALA A 79 3.34 9.72 -8.27
N GLY A 80 3.86 10.29 -7.16
CA GLY A 80 3.27 11.48 -6.52
C GLY A 80 1.92 11.24 -5.84
N CYS A 81 1.46 9.99 -5.75
CA CYS A 81 0.26 9.63 -5.00
C CYS A 81 0.48 9.91 -3.51
N ARG A 82 -0.44 10.62 -2.87
CA ARG A 82 -0.45 10.78 -1.42
C ARG A 82 -1.02 9.51 -0.79
N VAL A 83 -0.19 8.84 0.01
CA VAL A 83 -0.58 7.67 0.79
C VAL A 83 -0.70 8.10 2.25
N GLU A 84 -1.84 7.84 2.86
CA GLU A 84 -2.15 8.14 4.26
C GLU A 84 -2.37 6.81 4.98
N ILE A 85 -1.87 6.70 6.22
CA ILE A 85 -2.19 5.58 7.09
C ILE A 85 -2.69 6.09 8.43
N TRP A 86 -3.60 5.34 9.07
CA TRP A 86 -4.02 5.57 10.45
C TRP A 86 -4.39 4.25 11.12
N GLN A 87 -4.07 4.16 12.40
CA GLN A 87 -4.32 2.98 13.22
C GLN A 87 -4.36 3.37 14.72
N CYS A 88 -4.87 2.49 15.55
CA CYS A 88 -4.74 2.63 16.99
C CYS A 88 -3.30 2.40 17.47
N ASP A 89 -2.96 2.90 18.64
CA ASP A 89 -1.70 2.62 19.33
C ASP A 89 -1.68 1.18 19.89
N ALA A 90 -0.60 0.82 20.59
CA ALA A 90 -0.42 -0.50 21.20
C ALA A 90 -1.39 -0.80 22.35
N LEU A 91 -2.14 0.19 22.82
CA LEU A 91 -3.19 0.08 23.83
C LEU A 91 -4.59 0.00 23.23
N GLY A 92 -4.70 0.03 21.88
CA GLY A 92 -5.96 0.02 21.16
C GLY A 92 -6.68 1.37 21.14
N ARG A 93 -5.96 2.51 21.27
CA ARG A 93 -6.49 3.87 21.31
C ARG A 93 -6.14 4.63 20.04
N TYR A 94 -7.12 5.37 19.51
CA TYR A 94 -6.89 6.26 18.35
C TYR A 94 -6.52 7.69 18.79
N ALA A 95 -5.66 8.32 18.02
CA ALA A 95 -5.37 9.75 18.16
C ALA A 95 -6.51 10.58 17.54
N HIS A 96 -7.72 10.49 18.11
CA HIS A 96 -8.94 11.09 17.59
C HIS A 96 -9.87 11.53 18.72
N SER A 97 -10.57 12.66 18.56
CA SER A 97 -11.46 13.22 19.58
C SER A 97 -12.65 12.32 19.92
N ARG A 98 -13.07 11.46 19.00
CA ARG A 98 -14.16 10.49 19.18
C ARG A 98 -13.73 9.15 19.79
N ASP A 99 -12.44 8.96 20.12
CA ASP A 99 -12.03 7.80 20.91
C ASP A 99 -12.63 7.89 22.30
N ALA A 100 -13.06 6.76 22.87
CA ALA A 100 -13.72 6.76 24.18
C ALA A 100 -12.82 7.20 25.33
N THR A 101 -11.49 7.02 25.18
CA THR A 101 -10.49 7.36 26.20
C THR A 101 -9.25 7.98 25.54
N PRO A 102 -9.38 9.17 24.90
CA PRO A 102 -8.30 9.78 24.11
C PRO A 102 -7.09 10.16 24.98
N ASP A 103 -7.27 10.38 26.28
CA ASP A 103 -6.20 10.72 27.22
C ASP A 103 -5.35 9.51 27.64
N GLU A 104 -5.84 8.30 27.47
CA GLU A 104 -5.12 7.07 27.78
C GLU A 104 -4.21 6.58 26.63
N ARG A 105 -4.20 7.29 25.50
CA ARG A 105 -3.40 6.91 24.35
C ARG A 105 -1.89 7.10 24.58
N ASP A 106 -1.09 6.33 23.86
CA ASP A 106 0.37 6.52 23.82
C ASP A 106 0.73 7.79 23.04
N ARG A 107 1.22 8.83 23.71
CA ARG A 107 1.64 10.10 23.08
C ARG A 107 2.95 9.99 22.31
N ASN A 108 3.72 8.90 22.49
CA ASN A 108 4.91 8.59 21.70
C ASN A 108 4.61 7.88 20.38
N PHE A 109 3.31 7.61 20.13
CA PHE A 109 2.83 7.11 18.85
C PHE A 109 1.89 8.13 18.22
N ALA A 110 2.20 8.54 16.97
CA ALA A 110 1.39 9.56 16.29
C ALA A 110 -0.02 9.07 15.91
N GLY A 111 -0.19 7.77 15.69
CA GLY A 111 -1.45 7.16 15.29
C GLY A 111 -1.79 7.32 13.80
N PHE A 112 -1.27 8.32 13.12
CA PHE A 112 -1.47 8.57 11.70
C PHE A 112 -0.29 9.30 11.06
N GLY A 113 -0.19 9.19 9.75
CA GLY A 113 0.82 9.88 8.96
C GLY A 113 0.55 9.77 7.47
N TRP A 114 1.36 10.46 6.66
CA TRP A 114 1.27 10.39 5.21
C TRP A 114 2.62 10.52 4.54
N SER A 115 2.70 9.98 3.32
CA SER A 115 3.88 10.00 2.46
C SER A 115 3.45 10.21 1.01
N ARG A 116 4.39 10.52 0.12
CA ARG A 116 4.18 10.51 -1.34
C ARG A 116 4.93 9.35 -1.96
N THR A 117 4.31 8.74 -2.97
CA THR A 117 5.00 7.73 -3.76
C THR A 117 6.10 8.36 -4.61
N ASP A 118 7.22 7.64 -4.74
CA ASP A 118 8.32 7.99 -5.65
C ASP A 118 7.97 7.68 -7.13
N ALA A 119 8.97 7.79 -8.02
CA ALA A 119 8.82 7.52 -9.44
C ALA A 119 8.42 6.06 -9.75
N ASP A 120 8.79 5.12 -8.87
CA ASP A 120 8.43 3.71 -8.96
C ASP A 120 7.13 3.37 -8.24
N GLY A 121 6.37 4.38 -7.81
CA GLY A 121 5.12 4.23 -7.06
C GLY A 121 5.31 3.75 -5.62
N ARG A 122 6.53 3.76 -5.07
CA ARG A 122 6.85 3.22 -3.74
C ARG A 122 6.50 4.19 -2.64
N TYR A 123 6.03 3.66 -1.51
CA TYR A 123 5.85 4.37 -0.25
C TYR A 123 6.41 3.55 0.91
N ALA A 124 6.74 4.21 2.01
CA ALA A 124 7.21 3.56 3.23
C ALA A 124 6.76 4.32 4.47
N PHE A 125 6.53 3.57 5.55
CA PHE A 125 6.22 4.08 6.89
C PHE A 125 6.98 3.30 7.96
N GLN A 126 7.33 4.00 9.05
CA GLN A 126 7.71 3.39 10.31
C GLN A 126 6.51 3.52 11.26
N THR A 127 5.94 2.40 11.61
CA THR A 127 4.75 2.32 12.48
C THR A 127 4.87 1.15 13.46
N ILE A 128 3.79 0.64 14.00
CA ILE A 128 3.76 -0.54 14.87
C ILE A 128 2.91 -1.64 14.26
N SER A 129 3.20 -2.88 14.63
CA SER A 129 2.31 -4.00 14.34
C SER A 129 0.92 -3.67 14.87
N PRO A 130 -0.13 -3.73 14.02
CA PRO A 130 -1.46 -3.35 14.46
C PRO A 130 -1.97 -4.29 15.55
N VAL A 131 -2.77 -3.75 16.45
CA VAL A 131 -3.46 -4.51 17.49
C VAL A 131 -4.98 -4.44 17.29
N SER A 132 -5.70 -5.31 17.95
CA SER A 132 -7.16 -5.27 17.95
C SER A 132 -7.70 -4.14 18.82
N TYR A 133 -8.85 -3.58 18.43
CA TYR A 133 -9.60 -2.65 19.26
C TYR A 133 -11.11 -2.83 19.06
N ALA A 134 -11.90 -2.60 20.08
CA ALA A 134 -13.38 -2.58 20.02
C ALA A 134 -13.99 -3.74 19.19
N GLY A 135 -13.42 -4.95 19.30
CA GLY A 135 -13.87 -6.14 18.58
C GLY A 135 -13.43 -6.24 17.12
N ARG A 136 -12.69 -5.24 16.58
CA ARG A 136 -12.07 -5.30 15.27
C ARG A 136 -10.76 -6.09 15.30
N THR A 137 -10.49 -6.86 14.25
CA THR A 137 -9.19 -7.54 14.06
C THR A 137 -8.06 -6.52 13.90
N PRO A 138 -6.78 -6.87 14.20
CA PRO A 138 -5.64 -6.02 13.91
C PRO A 138 -5.60 -5.57 12.45
N HIS A 139 -5.58 -4.25 12.22
CA HIS A 139 -5.54 -3.67 10.88
C HIS A 139 -4.92 -2.27 10.87
N ILE A 140 -4.47 -1.86 9.69
CA ILE A 140 -4.04 -0.49 9.41
C ILE A 140 -4.93 0.06 8.30
N HIS A 141 -5.54 1.21 8.51
CA HIS A 141 -6.25 1.93 7.46
C HIS A 141 -5.25 2.57 6.49
N LEU A 142 -5.59 2.60 5.21
CA LEU A 142 -4.82 3.25 4.18
C LEU A 142 -5.74 4.01 3.23
N ALA A 143 -5.35 5.24 2.88
CA ALA A 143 -5.93 5.98 1.77
C ALA A 143 -4.83 6.29 0.74
N ALA A 144 -5.10 5.98 -0.53
CA ALA A 144 -4.25 6.34 -1.66
C ALA A 144 -4.99 7.41 -2.51
N ARG A 145 -4.43 8.62 -2.56
CA ARG A 145 -5.00 9.79 -3.25
C ARG A 145 -4.11 10.18 -4.42
N ALA A 146 -4.41 9.59 -5.59
CA ALA A 146 -3.73 9.95 -6.83
C ALA A 146 -4.36 11.23 -7.43
N PRO A 147 -3.59 12.07 -8.13
CA PRO A 147 -4.13 13.23 -8.81
C PRO A 147 -5.22 12.85 -9.82
N ARG A 148 -6.35 13.59 -9.82
CA ARG A 148 -7.47 13.43 -10.76
C ARG A 148 -8.19 12.06 -10.73
N GLN A 149 -8.04 11.31 -9.67
CA GLN A 149 -8.73 10.02 -9.48
C GLN A 149 -9.45 10.01 -8.12
N PRO A 150 -10.54 9.26 -7.99
CA PRO A 150 -11.13 9.01 -6.69
C PRO A 150 -10.11 8.39 -5.73
N ALA A 151 -10.18 8.76 -4.47
CA ALA A 151 -9.33 8.16 -3.45
C ALA A 151 -9.71 6.67 -3.26
N LEU A 152 -8.70 5.80 -3.24
CA LEU A 152 -8.88 4.45 -2.71
C LEU A 152 -8.72 4.52 -1.19
N ILE A 153 -9.75 4.11 -0.46
CA ILE A 153 -9.70 3.90 0.98
C ILE A 153 -9.82 2.40 1.22
N THR A 154 -8.92 1.84 1.99
CA THR A 154 -8.85 0.40 2.26
C THR A 154 -8.28 0.12 3.65
N GLN A 155 -8.19 -1.15 4.02
CA GLN A 155 -7.56 -1.60 5.27
C GLN A 155 -6.63 -2.76 4.97
N MET A 156 -5.42 -2.71 5.52
CA MET A 156 -4.48 -3.82 5.53
C MET A 156 -4.76 -4.70 6.75
N PHE A 157 -4.97 -5.98 6.53
CA PHE A 157 -5.19 -6.99 7.58
C PHE A 157 -3.95 -7.86 7.74
N VAL A 158 -3.81 -8.48 8.91
CA VAL A 158 -2.67 -9.35 9.22
C VAL A 158 -3.01 -10.81 8.96
N GLU A 159 -2.13 -11.52 8.26
CA GLU A 159 -2.27 -12.95 8.01
C GLU A 159 -2.17 -13.75 9.33
N GLY A 160 -2.99 -14.79 9.43
CA GLY A 160 -2.98 -15.69 10.59
C GLY A 160 -3.74 -15.17 11.82
N GLU A 161 -4.27 -13.95 11.80
CA GLU A 161 -5.07 -13.41 12.90
C GLU A 161 -6.41 -14.12 13.02
N ALA A 162 -6.61 -14.80 14.18
CA ALA A 162 -7.86 -15.54 14.41
C ALA A 162 -9.11 -14.64 14.42
N GLN A 163 -8.96 -13.37 14.81
CA GLN A 163 -10.03 -12.39 14.81
C GLN A 163 -10.52 -12.02 13.41
N ASN A 164 -9.74 -12.25 12.33
CA ASN A 164 -10.19 -12.03 10.95
C ASN A 164 -11.50 -12.76 10.67
N GLN A 165 -11.68 -13.95 11.24
CA GLN A 165 -12.90 -14.76 11.06
C GLN A 165 -14.14 -14.20 11.78
N ARG A 166 -13.97 -13.20 12.65
CA ARG A 166 -15.05 -12.54 13.41
C ARG A 166 -15.26 -11.09 12.99
N ASP A 167 -14.29 -10.48 12.28
CA ASP A 167 -14.37 -9.10 11.80
C ASP A 167 -15.38 -8.97 10.67
N PHE A 168 -16.36 -8.08 10.82
CA PHE A 168 -17.48 -7.94 9.90
C PHE A 168 -17.06 -7.45 8.51
N LEU A 169 -16.05 -6.54 8.42
CA LEU A 169 -15.54 -6.07 7.13
C LEU A 169 -14.73 -7.17 6.42
N TYR A 170 -13.87 -7.86 7.17
CA TYR A 170 -13.08 -8.95 6.60
C TYR A 170 -13.98 -10.08 6.09
N ARG A 171 -15.02 -10.43 6.83
CA ARG A 171 -15.97 -11.49 6.46
C ARG A 171 -16.84 -11.12 5.26
N ALA A 172 -17.13 -9.85 5.06
CA ALA A 172 -17.92 -9.37 3.91
C ALA A 172 -17.19 -9.51 2.57
N MET A 173 -15.87 -9.66 2.59
CA MET A 173 -15.05 -9.83 1.38
C MET A 173 -15.06 -11.27 0.86
N THR A 174 -14.94 -11.43 -0.45
CA THR A 174 -14.62 -12.72 -1.08
C THR A 174 -13.20 -13.16 -0.72
N GLN A 175 -12.86 -14.44 -0.92
CA GLN A 175 -11.51 -14.94 -0.70
C GLN A 175 -10.48 -14.19 -1.58
N ALA A 176 -10.80 -13.91 -2.83
CA ALA A 176 -9.93 -13.15 -3.73
C ALA A 176 -9.69 -11.71 -3.23
N GLN A 177 -10.71 -11.04 -2.71
CA GLN A 177 -10.57 -9.71 -2.12
C GLN A 177 -9.73 -9.73 -0.84
N ARG A 178 -9.94 -10.72 0.04
CA ARG A 178 -9.11 -10.89 1.25
C ARG A 178 -7.64 -11.07 0.92
N ALA A 179 -7.31 -11.85 -0.12
CA ALA A 179 -5.93 -12.06 -0.57
C ALA A 179 -5.23 -10.76 -1.01
N LEU A 180 -5.98 -9.75 -1.46
CA LEU A 180 -5.44 -8.44 -1.87
C LEU A 180 -5.16 -7.50 -0.70
N VAL A 181 -5.69 -7.77 0.48
CA VAL A 181 -5.60 -6.87 1.64
C VAL A 181 -5.01 -7.54 2.89
N THR A 182 -4.65 -8.81 2.81
CA THR A 182 -4.05 -9.56 3.92
C THR A 182 -2.57 -9.71 3.68
N VAL A 183 -1.75 -9.27 4.64
CA VAL A 183 -0.29 -9.32 4.54
C VAL A 183 0.31 -10.09 5.71
N LYS A 184 1.44 -10.71 5.46
CA LYS A 184 2.26 -11.35 6.46
C LYS A 184 3.19 -10.35 7.13
N LEU A 185 3.28 -10.39 8.45
CA LEU A 185 4.28 -9.62 9.20
C LEU A 185 5.54 -10.47 9.36
N GLU A 186 6.55 -10.20 8.53
CA GLU A 186 7.83 -10.90 8.54
C GLU A 186 8.72 -10.45 9.72
N PRO A 187 9.38 -11.36 10.44
CA PRO A 187 10.39 -11.00 11.44
C PRO A 187 11.58 -10.26 10.80
N ALA A 188 12.04 -9.17 11.44
CA ALA A 188 13.22 -8.42 11.03
C ALA A 188 14.02 -7.95 12.27
N GLY A 189 14.63 -8.89 12.98
CA GLY A 189 15.27 -8.64 14.28
C GLY A 189 14.25 -8.29 15.36
N ALA A 190 14.43 -7.13 16.00
CA ALA A 190 13.48 -6.60 17.00
C ALA A 190 12.24 -5.95 16.37
N HIS A 191 12.18 -5.83 15.04
CA HIS A 191 11.11 -5.21 14.27
C HIS A 191 10.33 -6.25 13.48
N ARG A 192 9.25 -5.81 12.84
CA ARG A 192 8.52 -6.53 11.80
C ARG A 192 8.64 -5.77 10.48
N ARG A 193 8.44 -6.47 9.37
CA ARG A 193 8.31 -5.89 8.04
C ARG A 193 7.03 -6.38 7.38
N ALA A 194 6.37 -5.53 6.63
CA ALA A 194 5.25 -5.89 5.77
C ALA A 194 5.33 -5.16 4.43
N SER A 195 4.88 -5.81 3.38
CA SER A 195 4.70 -5.19 2.07
C SER A 195 3.23 -5.20 1.70
N PHE A 196 2.69 -4.03 1.35
CA PHE A 196 1.29 -3.86 0.97
C PHE A 196 1.17 -3.04 -0.30
N ASP A 197 1.17 -3.71 -1.45
CA ASP A 197 0.91 -3.07 -2.74
C ASP A 197 -0.60 -2.81 -2.90
N VAL A 198 -0.98 -1.63 -3.40
CA VAL A 198 -2.37 -1.29 -3.71
C VAL A 198 -2.53 -0.99 -5.19
N THR A 199 -3.63 -1.47 -5.78
CA THR A 199 -3.99 -1.22 -7.18
C THR A 199 -5.21 -0.32 -7.23
N LEU A 200 -5.07 0.84 -7.91
CA LEU A 200 -6.16 1.77 -8.17
C LEU A 200 -7.07 1.23 -9.28
N GLY A 201 -8.39 1.50 -9.17
CA GLY A 201 -9.42 1.09 -10.14
C GLY A 201 -9.58 2.03 -11.32
#